data_0181e97a0bcf09552802dd6ef6dcaaf2
#
_entry.id   0181e97a0bcf09552802dd6ef6dcaaf2
#
_cell.length_a   1.000
_cell.length_b   1.000
_cell.length_c   1.000
_cell.angle_alpha   90.00
_cell.angle_beta   90.00
_cell.angle_gamma   90.00
#
_symmetry.space_group_name_H-M   'P 1'
#
loop_
_entity.id
_entity.type
_entity.pdbx_description
1 polymer ?
#
loop_
_entity_poly.entity_id
_entity_poly.type
_entity_poly.pdbx_seq_one_letter_code
_entity_poly.pdbx_strand_id
1 'polypeptide(L)'
;LHIHTDYRDVPISWIGKKLVQAAEALKAIDEKMYNWIWLGLCTGIDEAIYYMFSEKHIRKPLRKTYNLIVVGGDYGQQNATTFQALGMNPDVLHPGLEGLAEFYHSGRDTGNQKSPSEYAEALKDMVKELYEKYSCGTFYVILDPSAKGLKEECKRTCRSLPCTVVFKDQMDERKGKLNDVALGISRVQKLLNYGLLHLDPSQEHLIDEMQTYEYDKKALDAGKEVPVKVGDHGPDALRY
;
A
#
# COMPACT_ATOMS: atom_id res chain seq x y z
N LEU A 1 11.13 -9.07 -41.44
CA LEU A 1 12.00 -8.01 -40.92
C LEU A 1 11.36 -7.45 -39.65
N HIS A 2 12.02 -7.59 -38.51
CA HIS A 2 11.57 -7.00 -37.24
C HIS A 2 12.41 -5.74 -37.01
N ILE A 3 11.77 -4.57 -36.91
CA ILE A 3 12.44 -3.31 -36.64
C ILE A 3 11.94 -2.84 -35.28
N HIS A 4 12.87 -2.69 -34.34
CA HIS A 4 12.59 -2.10 -33.02
C HIS A 4 13.09 -0.66 -33.02
N THR A 5 12.28 0.28 -32.55
CA THR A 5 12.64 1.69 -32.40
C THR A 5 12.17 2.20 -31.04
N ASP A 6 12.93 3.09 -30.45
CA ASP A 6 12.57 3.77 -29.21
C ASP A 6 12.90 5.27 -29.24
N TYR A 7 12.65 5.96 -28.13
CA TYR A 7 12.81 7.42 -28.08
C TYR A 7 14.24 7.91 -28.34
N ARG A 8 15.25 7.06 -28.25
CA ARG A 8 16.67 7.39 -28.51
C ARG A 8 16.97 7.47 -30.01
N ASP A 9 16.11 6.90 -30.84
CA ASP A 9 16.27 6.87 -32.29
C ASP A 9 15.77 8.14 -32.98
N VAL A 10 15.17 9.06 -32.21
CA VAL A 10 14.65 10.34 -32.73
C VAL A 10 15.35 11.53 -32.10
N PRO A 11 15.48 12.67 -32.82
CA PRO A 11 16.09 13.87 -32.30
C PRO A 11 15.39 14.37 -31.01
N ILE A 12 16.17 14.80 -30.02
CA ILE A 12 15.65 15.35 -28.76
C ILE A 12 14.70 16.54 -28.99
N SER A 13 14.91 17.30 -30.06
CA SER A 13 14.05 18.41 -30.46
C SER A 13 12.60 17.98 -30.78
N TRP A 14 12.40 16.74 -31.18
CA TRP A 14 11.07 16.17 -31.49
C TRP A 14 10.36 15.68 -30.24
N ILE A 15 11.09 15.10 -29.29
CA ILE A 15 10.54 14.52 -28.06
C ILE A 15 10.38 15.58 -26.98
N GLY A 16 11.28 16.54 -26.92
CA GLY A 16 11.38 17.56 -25.92
C GLY A 16 12.21 17.14 -24.69
N LYS A 17 12.98 18.10 -24.17
CA LYS A 17 13.91 17.86 -23.04
C LYS A 17 13.25 17.30 -21.80
N LYS A 18 12.00 17.70 -21.50
CA LYS A 18 11.27 17.24 -20.31
C LYS A 18 10.98 15.73 -20.34
N LEU A 19 10.63 15.20 -21.52
CA LEU A 19 10.37 13.76 -21.67
C LEU A 19 11.66 12.94 -21.53
N VAL A 20 12.76 13.41 -22.10
CA VAL A 20 14.07 12.74 -21.93
C VAL A 20 14.50 12.77 -20.47
N GLN A 21 14.34 13.88 -19.76
CA GLN A 21 14.61 13.95 -18.32
C GLN A 21 13.75 13.01 -17.50
N ALA A 22 12.48 12.86 -17.86
CA ALA A 22 11.59 11.89 -17.21
C ALA A 22 12.02 10.44 -17.44
N ALA A 23 12.47 10.11 -18.66
CA ALA A 23 13.00 8.79 -18.99
C ALA A 23 14.27 8.46 -18.17
N GLU A 24 15.24 9.39 -18.15
CA GLU A 24 16.48 9.21 -17.38
C GLU A 24 16.24 9.16 -15.87
N ALA A 25 15.30 9.96 -15.36
CA ALA A 25 14.90 9.89 -13.95
C ALA A 25 14.29 8.53 -13.62
N LEU A 26 13.41 8.00 -14.47
CA LEU A 26 12.83 6.66 -14.27
C LEU A 26 13.92 5.59 -14.34
N LYS A 27 14.85 5.67 -15.30
CA LYS A 27 15.96 4.73 -15.42
C LYS A 27 16.80 4.64 -14.14
N ALA A 28 17.06 5.79 -13.51
CA ALA A 28 17.85 5.84 -12.27
C ALA A 28 17.13 5.21 -11.07
N ILE A 29 15.79 5.14 -11.10
CA ILE A 29 14.95 4.68 -10.00
C ILE A 29 14.47 3.25 -10.23
N ASP A 30 14.06 2.94 -11.45
CA ASP A 30 13.45 1.66 -11.84
C ASP A 30 13.82 1.34 -13.29
N GLU A 31 14.97 0.68 -13.46
CA GLU A 31 15.47 0.30 -14.79
C GLU A 31 14.53 -0.70 -15.51
N LYS A 32 13.84 -1.57 -14.77
CA LYS A 32 12.91 -2.54 -15.35
C LYS A 32 11.70 -1.82 -15.96
N MET A 33 11.11 -0.89 -15.23
CA MET A 33 10.01 -0.06 -15.72
C MET A 33 10.44 0.87 -16.86
N TYR A 34 11.67 1.43 -16.78
CA TYR A 34 12.26 2.21 -17.87
C TYR A 34 12.38 1.38 -19.15
N ASN A 35 12.92 0.17 -19.05
CA ASN A 35 13.08 -0.73 -20.20
C ASN A 35 11.74 -1.04 -20.87
N TRP A 36 10.70 -1.26 -20.07
CA TRP A 36 9.36 -1.54 -20.57
C TRP A 36 8.69 -0.31 -21.20
N ILE A 37 8.61 0.81 -20.46
CA ILE A 37 7.87 2.00 -20.90
C ILE A 37 8.59 2.76 -22.01
N TRP A 38 9.90 2.92 -21.88
CA TRP A 38 10.67 3.81 -22.75
C TRP A 38 11.41 3.10 -23.86
N LEU A 39 11.77 1.85 -23.66
CA LEU A 39 12.47 1.07 -24.68
C LEU A 39 11.58 0.03 -25.35
N GLY A 40 10.35 -0.19 -24.89
CA GLY A 40 9.45 -1.22 -25.41
C GLY A 40 10.03 -2.63 -25.32
N LEU A 41 10.98 -2.85 -24.40
CA LEU A 41 11.56 -4.16 -24.18
C LEU A 41 10.59 -5.01 -23.35
N CYS A 42 10.21 -6.17 -23.86
CA CYS A 42 9.52 -7.18 -23.05
C CYS A 42 10.53 -7.74 -22.02
N THR A 43 10.71 -7.04 -20.96
CA THR A 43 11.44 -7.52 -19.79
C THR A 43 10.53 -8.48 -19.06
N GLY A 44 10.38 -9.73 -19.47
CA GLY A 44 9.45 -10.70 -18.88
C GLY A 44 8.86 -10.14 -17.57
N ILE A 45 7.64 -9.62 -17.66
CA ILE A 45 6.95 -9.11 -16.49
C ILE A 45 6.72 -10.36 -15.67
N ASP A 46 7.57 -10.57 -14.67
CA ASP A 46 7.22 -11.47 -13.58
C ASP A 46 5.86 -10.95 -13.13
N GLU A 47 4.92 -11.83 -12.95
CA GLU A 47 3.54 -11.51 -12.59
C GLU A 47 3.47 -10.68 -11.29
N ALA A 48 4.60 -10.61 -10.54
CA ALA A 48 4.74 -9.92 -9.28
C ALA A 48 4.47 -8.40 -9.38
N ILE A 49 3.49 -7.92 -8.63
CA ILE A 49 3.09 -6.51 -8.60
C ILE A 49 4.17 -5.66 -7.92
N TYR A 50 4.69 -6.12 -6.79
CA TYR A 50 5.72 -5.39 -6.01
C TYR A 50 7.11 -6.01 -6.17
N TYR A 51 7.53 -6.28 -7.41
CA TYR A 51 8.83 -6.91 -7.74
C TYR A 51 10.05 -6.18 -7.16
N MET A 52 9.91 -4.88 -6.82
CA MET A 52 10.95 -4.07 -6.18
C MET A 52 11.03 -4.28 -4.67
N PHE A 53 9.99 -4.90 -4.06
CA PHE A 53 9.96 -5.16 -2.63
C PHE A 53 11.02 -6.20 -2.24
N SER A 54 11.77 -5.94 -1.21
CA SER A 54 12.87 -6.80 -0.77
C SER A 54 13.24 -6.48 0.68
N GLU A 55 14.17 -7.22 1.26
CA GLU A 55 14.64 -7.06 2.64
C GLU A 55 15.05 -5.63 3.01
N LYS A 56 15.54 -4.82 2.05
CA LYS A 56 15.88 -3.41 2.29
C LYS A 56 14.68 -2.57 2.76
N HIS A 57 13.46 -3.01 2.47
CA HIS A 57 12.23 -2.33 2.87
C HIS A 57 11.67 -2.86 4.20
N ILE A 58 12.35 -3.84 4.82
CA ILE A 58 11.92 -4.45 6.07
C ILE A 58 12.89 -4.03 7.16
N ARG A 59 12.42 -3.23 8.10
CA ARG A 59 13.20 -2.80 9.25
C ARG A 59 12.29 -2.29 10.36
N LYS A 60 12.81 -2.31 11.58
CA LYS A 60 12.10 -1.67 12.71
C LYS A 60 11.97 -0.16 12.51
N PRO A 61 10.89 0.45 12.99
CA PRO A 61 10.71 1.89 12.97
C PRO A 61 11.90 2.60 13.61
N LEU A 62 12.41 3.62 12.93
CA LEU A 62 13.55 4.41 13.43
C LEU A 62 13.11 5.47 14.44
N ARG A 63 11.84 5.84 14.44
CA ARG A 63 11.31 6.95 15.22
C ARG A 63 10.63 6.48 16.48
N LYS A 64 10.71 7.33 17.50
CA LYS A 64 10.04 7.12 18.79
C LYS A 64 8.69 7.83 18.88
N THR A 65 8.43 8.78 17.97
CA THR A 65 7.19 9.57 17.96
C THR A 65 6.72 9.79 16.52
N TYR A 66 5.41 9.91 16.33
CA TYR A 66 4.80 10.23 15.06
C TYR A 66 3.77 11.33 15.20
N ASN A 67 3.71 12.24 14.22
CA ASN A 67 2.70 13.30 14.17
C ASN A 67 1.34 12.75 13.75
N LEU A 68 1.36 11.71 12.92
CA LEU A 68 0.18 11.04 12.39
C LEU A 68 0.46 9.55 12.22
N ILE A 69 -0.48 8.73 12.65
CA ILE A 69 -0.52 7.31 12.29
C ILE A 69 -1.76 7.07 11.42
N VAL A 70 -1.57 6.42 10.29
CA VAL A 70 -2.64 6.01 9.39
C VAL A 70 -2.83 4.51 9.53
N VAL A 71 -4.08 4.08 9.69
CA VAL A 71 -4.45 2.66 9.72
C VAL A 71 -5.34 2.37 8.53
N GLY A 72 -4.82 1.59 7.59
CA GLY A 72 -5.59 1.02 6.49
C GLY A 72 -6.23 -0.29 6.93
N GLY A 73 -7.46 -0.57 6.49
CA GLY A 73 -8.12 -1.83 6.85
C GLY A 73 -8.90 -2.43 5.70
N ASP A 74 -8.62 -3.69 5.41
CA ASP A 74 -9.39 -4.53 4.52
C ASP A 74 -10.27 -5.48 5.34
N TYR A 75 -11.55 -5.57 4.99
CA TYR A 75 -12.55 -6.31 5.76
C TYR A 75 -13.16 -7.45 4.98
N GLY A 76 -12.84 -8.68 5.38
CA GLY A 76 -13.45 -9.90 4.86
C GLY A 76 -14.28 -10.63 5.92
N GLN A 77 -15.54 -10.94 5.62
CA GLN A 77 -16.37 -11.72 6.55
C GLN A 77 -15.95 -13.20 6.63
N GLN A 78 -15.62 -13.81 5.50
CA GLN A 78 -15.11 -15.18 5.41
C GLN A 78 -13.62 -15.25 5.10
N ASN A 79 -13.11 -14.25 4.42
CA ASN A 79 -11.69 -14.06 4.14
C ASN A 79 -11.01 -13.34 5.31
N ALA A 80 -9.74 -13.02 5.15
CA ALA A 80 -9.03 -12.31 6.18
C ALA A 80 -9.56 -10.87 6.36
N THR A 81 -9.52 -10.41 7.61
CA THR A 81 -9.61 -8.99 7.96
C THR A 81 -8.26 -8.57 8.47
N THR A 82 -7.73 -7.47 7.94
CA THR A 82 -6.44 -6.94 8.36
C THR A 82 -6.51 -5.44 8.63
N PHE A 83 -5.72 -4.98 9.61
CA PHE A 83 -5.42 -3.57 9.84
C PHE A 83 -3.92 -3.37 9.76
N GLN A 84 -3.48 -2.43 8.94
CA GLN A 84 -2.08 -2.09 8.72
C GLN A 84 -1.81 -0.67 9.21
N ALA A 85 -0.96 -0.52 10.22
CA ALA A 85 -0.64 0.78 10.79
C ALA A 85 0.69 1.31 10.25
N LEU A 86 0.66 2.54 9.75
CA LEU A 86 1.81 3.26 9.21
C LEU A 86 2.00 4.59 9.93
N GLY A 87 3.21 4.84 10.41
CA GLY A 87 3.60 6.13 10.99
C GLY A 87 4.10 7.09 9.91
N MET A 88 3.68 8.36 10.01
CA MET A 88 4.10 9.42 9.10
C MET A 88 4.59 10.63 9.88
N ASN A 89 5.75 11.14 9.47
CA ASN A 89 6.25 12.43 9.90
C ASN A 89 6.72 13.22 8.67
N PRO A 90 6.35 14.48 8.53
CA PRO A 90 6.86 15.36 7.50
C PRO A 90 8.27 15.86 7.87
N ASP A 91 9.21 14.94 8.06
CA ASP A 91 10.60 15.26 8.40
C ASP A 91 11.43 15.28 7.12
N VAL A 92 12.18 16.36 6.94
CA VAL A 92 13.02 16.56 5.76
C VAL A 92 14.20 15.60 5.71
N LEU A 93 14.68 15.13 6.89
CA LEU A 93 15.84 14.25 6.97
C LEU A 93 15.49 12.78 6.67
N HIS A 94 14.28 12.35 7.03
CA HIS A 94 13.80 10.99 6.84
C HIS A 94 12.34 10.98 6.36
N PRO A 95 12.08 11.46 5.14
CA PRO A 95 10.73 11.39 4.58
C PRO A 95 10.33 9.92 4.41
N GLY A 96 9.06 9.62 4.62
CA GLY A 96 8.53 8.29 4.33
C GLY A 96 7.55 7.78 5.35
N LEU A 97 7.05 6.59 5.06
CA LEU A 97 6.11 5.84 5.86
C LEU A 97 6.84 4.67 6.53
N GLU A 98 6.60 4.49 7.81
CA GLU A 98 7.14 3.38 8.59
C GLU A 98 6.01 2.50 9.08
N GLY A 99 6.03 1.21 8.72
CA GLY A 99 5.14 0.19 9.26
C GLY A 99 5.34 0.06 10.76
N LEU A 100 4.26 -0.03 11.51
CA LEU A 100 4.29 -0.01 12.98
C LEU A 100 3.67 -1.23 13.62
N ALA A 101 2.58 -1.72 13.07
CA ALA A 101 1.82 -2.86 13.58
C ALA A 101 0.89 -3.43 12.51
N GLU A 102 0.57 -4.70 12.68
CA GLU A 102 -0.41 -5.43 11.91
C GLU A 102 -1.42 -6.09 12.86
N PHE A 103 -2.68 -6.07 12.47
CA PHE A 103 -3.68 -7.02 12.92
C PHE A 103 -4.10 -7.86 11.71
N TYR A 104 -4.09 -9.17 11.86
CA TYR A 104 -4.55 -10.09 10.83
C TYR A 104 -5.41 -11.20 11.45
N HIS A 105 -6.56 -11.48 10.86
CA HIS A 105 -7.40 -12.60 11.28
C HIS A 105 -8.17 -13.14 10.07
N SER A 106 -7.96 -14.43 9.79
CA SER A 106 -8.72 -15.17 8.79
C SER A 106 -9.69 -16.14 9.48
N GLY A 107 -10.97 -15.89 9.32
CA GLY A 107 -12.01 -16.79 9.84
C GLY A 107 -11.97 -18.17 9.18
N ARG A 108 -11.53 -18.25 7.91
CA ARG A 108 -11.36 -19.50 7.19
C ARG A 108 -10.24 -20.35 7.77
N ASP A 109 -9.07 -19.75 8.03
CA ASP A 109 -7.87 -20.49 8.46
C ASP A 109 -7.95 -20.87 9.94
N THR A 110 -8.57 -20.02 10.75
CA THR A 110 -8.75 -20.26 12.19
C THR A 110 -9.99 -21.11 12.51
N GLY A 111 -10.90 -21.28 11.56
CA GLY A 111 -12.20 -21.90 11.80
C GLY A 111 -13.13 -21.09 12.75
N ASN A 112 -12.76 -19.84 13.06
CA ASN A 112 -13.48 -18.98 13.98
C ASN A 112 -13.74 -17.62 13.34
N GLN A 113 -15.02 -17.32 13.10
CA GLN A 113 -15.44 -16.00 12.60
C GLN A 113 -15.57 -14.98 13.74
N LYS A 114 -14.96 -13.83 13.57
CA LYS A 114 -15.16 -12.68 14.47
C LYS A 114 -16.30 -11.81 14.01
N SER A 115 -17.03 -11.27 14.97
CA SER A 115 -18.06 -10.24 14.74
C SER A 115 -17.44 -8.88 14.42
N PRO A 116 -18.18 -7.96 13.80
CA PRO A 116 -17.72 -6.58 13.61
C PRO A 116 -17.29 -5.89 14.91
N SER A 117 -17.94 -6.20 16.03
CA SER A 117 -17.58 -5.64 17.36
C SER A 117 -16.22 -6.15 17.83
N GLU A 118 -15.89 -7.42 17.62
CA GLU A 118 -14.56 -7.96 17.98
C GLU A 118 -13.46 -7.37 17.12
N TYR A 119 -13.69 -7.11 15.83
CA TYR A 119 -12.75 -6.38 14.98
C TYR A 119 -12.60 -4.93 15.41
N ALA A 120 -13.70 -4.28 15.84
CA ALA A 120 -13.64 -2.90 16.35
C ALA A 120 -12.85 -2.79 17.65
N GLU A 121 -12.97 -3.76 18.56
CA GLU A 121 -12.11 -3.82 19.76
C GLU A 121 -10.64 -4.07 19.38
N ALA A 122 -10.35 -4.96 18.44
CA ALA A 122 -8.99 -5.20 17.96
C ALA A 122 -8.35 -3.92 17.36
N LEU A 123 -9.10 -3.16 16.57
CA LEU A 123 -8.64 -1.85 16.08
C LEU A 123 -8.38 -0.86 17.22
N LYS A 124 -9.28 -0.79 18.18
CA LYS A 124 -9.13 0.10 19.36
C LYS A 124 -7.88 -0.26 20.17
N ASP A 125 -7.66 -1.55 20.41
CA ASP A 125 -6.50 -2.04 21.15
C ASP A 125 -5.20 -1.68 20.41
N MET A 126 -5.14 -1.91 19.09
CA MET A 126 -4.01 -1.49 18.25
C MET A 126 -3.75 0.03 18.36
N VAL A 127 -4.78 0.86 18.24
CA VAL A 127 -4.64 2.32 18.33
C VAL A 127 -4.14 2.73 19.72
N LYS A 128 -4.66 2.09 20.79
CA LYS A 128 -4.22 2.35 22.17
C LYS A 128 -2.75 2.01 22.37
N GLU A 129 -2.32 0.83 21.93
CA GLU A 129 -0.92 0.40 22.02
C GLU A 129 0.02 1.35 21.25
N LEU A 130 -0.37 1.76 20.04
CA LEU A 130 0.41 2.69 19.24
C LEU A 130 0.45 4.10 19.85
N TYR A 131 -0.65 4.56 20.46
CA TYR A 131 -0.70 5.81 21.20
C TYR A 131 0.30 5.80 22.36
N GLU A 132 0.29 4.74 23.18
CA GLU A 132 1.18 4.58 24.32
C GLU A 132 2.65 4.45 23.88
N LYS A 133 2.91 3.68 22.83
CA LYS A 133 4.26 3.39 22.34
C LYS A 133 4.92 4.59 21.65
N TYR A 134 4.16 5.33 20.83
CA TYR A 134 4.71 6.37 19.96
C TYR A 134 4.26 7.78 20.31
N SER A 135 3.48 7.97 21.36
CA SER A 135 2.94 9.27 21.79
C SER A 135 2.23 10.03 20.66
N CYS A 136 1.54 9.29 19.76
CA CYS A 136 0.85 9.87 18.62
C CYS A 136 -0.56 10.29 19.01
N GLY A 137 -0.86 11.59 18.97
CA GLY A 137 -2.19 12.11 19.33
C GLY A 137 -3.23 12.04 18.23
N THR A 138 -2.86 11.71 16.98
CA THR A 138 -3.78 11.73 15.84
C THR A 138 -3.66 10.45 14.99
N PHE A 139 -4.81 9.80 14.78
CA PHE A 139 -4.93 8.60 13.96
C PHE A 139 -5.94 8.84 12.84
N TYR A 140 -5.59 8.49 11.62
CA TYR A 140 -6.52 8.37 10.51
C TYR A 140 -6.80 6.91 10.24
N VAL A 141 -8.07 6.53 10.19
CA VAL A 141 -8.50 5.16 9.87
C VAL A 141 -9.23 5.18 8.54
N ILE A 142 -8.77 4.37 7.60
CA ILE A 142 -9.33 4.24 6.26
C ILE A 142 -9.69 2.77 6.05
N LEU A 143 -10.97 2.47 6.02
CA LEU A 143 -11.47 1.10 5.83
C LEU A 143 -12.02 0.95 4.42
N ASP A 144 -12.10 -0.30 3.95
CA ASP A 144 -12.79 -0.63 2.71
C ASP A 144 -14.17 0.04 2.64
N PRO A 145 -14.54 0.68 1.52
CA PRO A 145 -15.81 1.37 1.38
C PRO A 145 -17.04 0.46 1.55
N SER A 146 -16.89 -0.84 1.36
CA SER A 146 -17.96 -1.82 1.55
C SER A 146 -18.22 -2.13 3.04
N ALA A 147 -17.24 -1.90 3.91
CA ALA A 147 -17.24 -2.22 5.34
C ALA A 147 -18.02 -1.20 6.21
N LYS A 148 -19.15 -0.70 5.73
CA LYS A 148 -19.92 0.37 6.41
C LYS A 148 -20.30 0.03 7.85
N GLY A 149 -20.76 -1.21 8.07
CA GLY A 149 -21.16 -1.68 9.41
C GLY A 149 -19.98 -1.72 10.37
N LEU A 150 -18.84 -2.27 9.94
CA LEU A 150 -17.61 -2.29 10.73
C LEU A 150 -17.12 -0.86 11.01
N LYS A 151 -17.17 0.04 10.03
CA LYS A 151 -16.75 1.44 10.22
C LYS A 151 -17.54 2.15 11.30
N GLU A 152 -18.86 1.98 11.34
CA GLU A 152 -19.69 2.59 12.39
C GLU A 152 -19.40 1.98 13.77
N GLU A 153 -19.17 0.67 13.84
CA GLU A 153 -18.79 -0.01 15.07
C GLU A 153 -17.42 0.47 15.58
N CYS A 154 -16.43 0.57 14.69
CA CYS A 154 -15.12 1.13 15.02
C CYS A 154 -15.19 2.58 15.51
N LYS A 155 -15.99 3.43 14.87
CA LYS A 155 -16.24 4.81 15.33
C LYS A 155 -16.80 4.87 16.74
N ARG A 156 -17.75 3.98 17.05
CA ARG A 156 -18.37 3.91 18.38
C ARG A 156 -17.34 3.47 19.44
N THR A 157 -16.61 2.42 19.14
CA THR A 157 -15.66 1.78 20.04
C THR A 157 -14.44 2.68 20.33
N CYS A 158 -13.91 3.36 19.32
CA CYS A 158 -12.75 4.24 19.47
C CYS A 158 -13.02 5.58 20.18
N ARG A 159 -14.29 5.93 20.47
CA ARG A 159 -14.62 7.19 21.20
C ARG A 159 -14.03 7.26 22.60
N SER A 160 -13.73 6.12 23.22
CA SER A 160 -13.17 6.05 24.57
C SER A 160 -11.66 6.24 24.64
N LEU A 161 -10.99 6.35 23.48
CA LEU A 161 -9.54 6.50 23.42
C LEU A 161 -9.10 7.91 23.82
N PRO A 162 -7.90 8.05 24.42
CA PRO A 162 -7.35 9.35 24.85
C PRO A 162 -6.73 10.15 23.68
N CYS A 163 -6.84 9.67 22.45
CA CYS A 163 -6.32 10.29 21.24
C CYS A 163 -7.42 10.61 20.22
N THR A 164 -7.11 11.41 19.22
CA THR A 164 -8.04 11.75 18.15
C THR A 164 -8.02 10.67 17.06
N VAL A 165 -9.13 9.97 16.87
CA VAL A 165 -9.29 8.98 15.79
C VAL A 165 -10.29 9.50 14.76
N VAL A 166 -9.79 9.75 13.55
CA VAL A 166 -10.60 10.29 12.43
C VAL A 166 -10.77 9.22 11.37
N PHE A 167 -12.00 8.83 11.12
CA PHE A 167 -12.34 7.90 10.04
C PHE A 167 -12.48 8.67 8.72
N LYS A 168 -11.57 8.43 7.81
CA LYS A 168 -11.57 9.02 6.47
C LYS A 168 -12.27 8.10 5.48
N ASP A 169 -12.83 8.69 4.45
CA ASP A 169 -13.28 7.96 3.27
C ASP A 169 -12.19 8.03 2.20
N GLN A 170 -12.13 6.99 1.38
CA GLN A 170 -11.30 6.99 0.18
C GLN A 170 -11.94 7.90 -0.88
N MET A 171 -11.82 9.20 -0.68
CA MET A 171 -12.38 10.20 -1.58
C MET A 171 -11.30 11.21 -1.95
N ASP A 172 -11.12 11.42 -3.24
CA ASP A 172 -10.48 12.65 -3.71
C ASP A 172 -11.58 13.66 -3.99
N GLU A 173 -11.59 14.75 -3.26
CA GLU A 173 -12.57 15.83 -3.42
C GLU A 173 -12.65 16.36 -4.88
N ARG A 174 -11.60 16.13 -5.68
CA ARG A 174 -11.52 16.58 -7.08
C ARG A 174 -12.00 15.56 -8.11
N LYS A 175 -12.03 14.27 -7.79
CA LYS A 175 -12.23 13.19 -8.78
C LYS A 175 -13.25 12.12 -8.37
N GLY A 176 -13.91 12.26 -7.23
CA GLY A 176 -14.83 11.24 -6.75
C GLY A 176 -14.11 10.05 -6.09
N LYS A 177 -14.75 8.94 -6.02
CA LYS A 177 -14.36 7.75 -5.24
C LYS A 177 -13.00 7.19 -5.70
N LEU A 178 -11.98 7.26 -4.85
CA LEU A 178 -10.63 6.74 -5.12
C LEU A 178 -10.45 5.30 -4.61
N ASN A 179 -11.19 4.36 -5.13
CA ASN A 179 -10.82 2.96 -5.04
C ASN A 179 -10.28 2.45 -6.37
N ASP A 180 -9.38 3.22 -6.97
CA ASP A 180 -8.65 2.81 -8.16
C ASP A 180 -7.47 1.94 -7.75
N VAL A 181 -7.62 0.64 -7.96
CA VAL A 181 -6.62 -0.37 -7.60
C VAL A 181 -5.28 -0.09 -8.28
N ALA A 182 -5.30 0.22 -9.57
CA ALA A 182 -4.08 0.48 -10.35
C ALA A 182 -3.34 1.73 -9.83
N LEU A 183 -4.08 2.80 -9.51
CA LEU A 183 -3.51 4.01 -8.93
C LEU A 183 -2.92 3.74 -7.53
N GLY A 184 -3.62 2.97 -6.69
CA GLY A 184 -3.14 2.57 -5.38
C GLY A 184 -1.84 1.76 -5.48
N ILE A 185 -1.80 0.75 -6.33
CA ILE A 185 -0.60 -0.05 -6.61
C ILE A 185 0.55 0.85 -7.06
N SER A 186 0.33 1.72 -8.04
CA SER A 186 1.36 2.64 -8.55
C SER A 186 1.94 3.56 -7.47
N ARG A 187 1.13 4.00 -6.51
CA ARG A 187 1.60 4.81 -5.36
C ARG A 187 2.51 4.01 -4.44
N VAL A 188 2.14 2.78 -4.10
CA VAL A 188 2.97 1.89 -3.27
C VAL A 188 4.27 1.55 -3.99
N GLN A 189 4.24 1.22 -5.28
CA GLN A 189 5.44 0.98 -6.09
C GLN A 189 6.40 2.18 -6.07
N LYS A 190 5.88 3.40 -6.21
CA LYS A 190 6.69 4.62 -6.11
C LYS A 190 7.34 4.77 -4.75
N LEU A 191 6.58 4.57 -3.66
CA LEU A 191 7.13 4.65 -2.31
C LEU A 191 8.25 3.63 -2.07
N LEU A 192 8.08 2.40 -2.57
CA LEU A 192 9.11 1.37 -2.51
C LEU A 192 10.35 1.73 -3.33
N ASN A 193 10.17 2.15 -4.59
CA ASN A 193 11.29 2.51 -5.47
C ASN A 193 12.12 3.68 -4.92
N TYR A 194 11.47 4.64 -4.28
CA TYR A 194 12.15 5.76 -3.61
C TYR A 194 12.69 5.44 -2.22
N GLY A 195 12.48 4.22 -1.72
CA GLY A 195 12.86 3.85 -0.35
C GLY A 195 12.10 4.63 0.72
N LEU A 196 10.89 5.06 0.43
CA LEU A 196 10.03 5.87 1.31
C LEU A 196 9.00 5.03 2.08
N LEU A 197 8.92 3.73 1.85
CA LEU A 197 8.07 2.80 2.60
C LEU A 197 8.95 1.69 3.19
N HIS A 198 8.85 1.55 4.52
CA HIS A 198 9.48 0.44 5.24
C HIS A 198 8.44 -0.24 6.11
N LEU A 199 8.44 -1.55 6.14
CA LEU A 199 7.56 -2.36 6.96
C LEU A 199 8.29 -2.85 8.21
N ASP A 200 7.60 -2.88 9.36
CA ASP A 200 8.13 -3.53 10.56
C ASP A 200 8.13 -5.04 10.37
N PRO A 201 9.19 -5.77 10.80
CA PRO A 201 9.22 -7.23 10.72
C PRO A 201 8.02 -7.93 11.39
N SER A 202 7.29 -7.27 12.28
CA SER A 202 6.08 -7.83 12.90
C SER A 202 4.84 -7.79 12.00
N GLN A 203 4.90 -7.13 10.83
CA GLN A 203 3.85 -7.15 9.82
C GLN A 203 4.02 -8.37 8.89
N GLU A 204 4.04 -9.55 9.49
CA GLU A 204 4.42 -10.79 8.82
C GLU A 204 3.52 -11.14 7.63
N HIS A 205 2.19 -11.06 7.80
CA HIS A 205 1.25 -11.36 6.71
C HIS A 205 1.34 -10.34 5.58
N LEU A 206 1.47 -9.04 5.92
CA LEU A 206 1.67 -8.01 4.90
C LEU A 206 2.95 -8.25 4.10
N ILE A 207 4.06 -8.60 4.77
CA ILE A 207 5.34 -8.88 4.13
C ILE A 207 5.21 -10.07 3.18
N ASP A 208 4.61 -11.17 3.63
CA ASP A 208 4.41 -12.38 2.81
C ASP A 208 3.51 -12.10 1.60
N GLU A 209 2.41 -11.37 1.81
CA GLU A 209 1.50 -11.00 0.73
C GLU A 209 2.16 -10.01 -0.26
N MET A 210 2.98 -9.06 0.20
CA MET A 210 3.73 -8.14 -0.68
C MET A 210 4.73 -8.90 -1.59
N GLN A 211 5.27 -10.02 -1.14
CA GLN A 211 6.19 -10.84 -1.93
C GLN A 211 5.48 -11.73 -2.96
N THR A 212 4.23 -12.10 -2.67
CA THR A 212 3.46 -13.04 -3.48
C THR A 212 2.34 -12.40 -4.31
N TYR A 213 2.09 -11.08 -4.12
CA TYR A 213 1.03 -10.37 -4.82
C TYR A 213 1.34 -10.21 -6.30
N GLU A 214 0.48 -10.76 -7.15
CA GLU A 214 0.72 -10.88 -8.58
C GLU A 214 -0.49 -10.47 -9.43
N TYR A 215 -0.24 -10.16 -10.70
CA TYR A 215 -1.28 -9.96 -11.69
C TYR A 215 -1.78 -11.29 -12.26
N ASP A 216 -3.06 -11.35 -12.61
CA ASP A 216 -3.63 -12.49 -13.35
C ASP A 216 -2.97 -12.60 -14.72
N LYS A 217 -2.32 -13.74 -14.97
CA LYS A 217 -1.58 -13.99 -16.19
C LYS A 217 -2.43 -13.88 -17.46
N LYS A 218 -3.67 -14.39 -17.41
CA LYS A 218 -4.57 -14.32 -18.58
C LYS A 218 -5.00 -12.88 -18.87
N ALA A 219 -5.18 -12.09 -17.80
CA ALA A 219 -5.48 -10.67 -17.94
C ALA A 219 -4.28 -9.91 -18.52
N LEU A 220 -3.04 -10.21 -18.06
CA LEU A 220 -1.81 -9.62 -18.60
C LEU A 220 -1.62 -9.96 -20.09
N ASP A 221 -1.84 -11.22 -20.48
CA ASP A 221 -1.78 -11.65 -21.87
C ASP A 221 -2.81 -10.90 -22.76
N ALA A 222 -3.91 -10.45 -22.16
CA ALA A 222 -4.92 -9.61 -22.79
C ALA A 222 -4.65 -8.08 -22.65
N GLY A 223 -3.49 -7.68 -22.13
CA GLY A 223 -3.10 -6.29 -21.94
C GLY A 223 -3.81 -5.59 -20.77
N LYS A 224 -4.25 -6.34 -19.75
CA LYS A 224 -4.95 -5.81 -18.59
C LYS A 224 -4.21 -6.15 -17.29
N GLU A 225 -3.93 -5.15 -16.49
CA GLU A 225 -3.31 -5.28 -15.17
C GLU A 225 -4.40 -5.52 -14.12
N VAL A 226 -4.78 -6.78 -13.92
CA VAL A 226 -5.78 -7.19 -12.93
C VAL A 226 -5.09 -8.05 -11.88
N PRO A 227 -5.01 -7.60 -10.60
CA PRO A 227 -4.44 -8.42 -9.54
C PRO A 227 -5.24 -9.71 -9.28
N VAL A 228 -4.52 -10.77 -8.94
CA VAL A 228 -5.12 -12.00 -8.42
C VAL A 228 -5.72 -11.72 -7.04
N LYS A 229 -6.93 -12.23 -6.80
CA LYS A 229 -7.68 -12.03 -5.54
C LYS A 229 -7.42 -13.18 -4.55
N VAL A 230 -6.13 -13.41 -4.24
CA VAL A 230 -5.65 -14.38 -3.27
C VAL A 230 -4.42 -13.80 -2.57
N GLY A 231 -4.42 -13.74 -1.24
CA GLY A 231 -3.32 -13.13 -0.48
C GLY A 231 -3.14 -11.64 -0.80
N ASP A 232 -4.26 -10.92 -0.91
CA ASP A 232 -4.28 -9.51 -1.32
C ASP A 232 -4.76 -8.56 -0.21
N HIS A 233 -5.05 -9.09 0.97
CA HIS A 233 -5.68 -8.34 2.06
C HIS A 233 -4.78 -7.25 2.65
N GLY A 234 -3.51 -7.58 2.94
CA GLY A 234 -2.52 -6.62 3.42
C GLY A 234 -2.18 -5.55 2.38
N PRO A 235 -1.83 -5.91 1.13
CA PRO A 235 -1.67 -4.99 0.02
C PRO A 235 -2.88 -4.08 -0.23
N ASP A 236 -4.11 -4.61 -0.14
CA ASP A 236 -5.32 -3.83 -0.29
C ASP A 236 -5.50 -2.84 0.88
N ALA A 237 -5.26 -3.27 2.14
CA ALA A 237 -5.26 -2.37 3.29
C ALA A 237 -4.16 -1.29 3.21
N LEU A 238 -2.98 -1.65 2.69
CA LEU A 238 -1.84 -0.73 2.56
C LEU A 238 -2.10 0.39 1.53
N ARG A 239 -2.80 0.09 0.42
CA ARG A 239 -3.06 1.07 -0.66
C ARG A 239 -4.20 2.04 -0.35
N TYR A 240 -5.03 1.79 0.68
CA TYR A 240 -6.08 2.70 1.13
C TYR A 240 -5.50 3.92 1.85
#